data_7f76b00ed63fd05ff20edf594e9aa398
#
_entry.id   7f76b00ed63fd05ff20edf594e9aa398
#
_cell.length_a   1.000
_cell.length_b   1.000
_cell.length_c   1.000
_cell.angle_alpha   90.00
_cell.angle_beta   90.00
_cell.angle_gamma   90.00
#
_symmetry.space_group_name_H-M   'P 1'
#
loop_
_entity.id
_entity.type
_entity.pdbx_description
1 polymer ?
#
loop_
_entity_poly.entity_id
_entity_poly.type
_entity_poly.pdbx_seq_one_letter_code
_entity_poly.pdbx_strand_id
1 'polypeptide(L)'
;MTSSETYSFDLNEEMVQRLEQEFGPEALRNEIKRVGSAGVTEAFFGDFGKRWMGRTLELGEQYSDRTYEVLKAAVEKTGTLAFPFIPERYVEIAYLSTQPIYTVPIVENGAGGLVFKMPFCSFYKVIKEEMGDEFARGMSCREACLGACRLAFERFGFNVSVGMDATMPADEHCQFAIRPA
;
A
#
# COMPACT_ATOMS: atom_id res chain seq x y z
N MET A 1 -18.40 -11.83 28.07
CA MET A 1 -18.06 -10.60 27.34
C MET A 1 -16.57 -10.63 27.13
N THR A 2 -16.12 -11.16 26.01
CA THR A 2 -14.72 -11.18 25.62
C THR A 2 -14.40 -9.81 25.06
N SER A 3 -13.51 -9.08 25.73
CA SER A 3 -12.95 -7.85 25.20
C SER A 3 -12.28 -8.21 23.87
N SER A 4 -12.75 -7.61 22.78
CA SER A 4 -11.97 -7.63 21.54
C SER A 4 -10.68 -6.90 21.83
N GLU A 5 -9.60 -7.64 21.99
CA GLU A 5 -8.27 -7.03 21.94
C GLU A 5 -8.16 -6.34 20.58
N THR A 6 -8.21 -5.02 20.61
CA THR A 6 -7.92 -4.22 19.42
C THR A 6 -6.44 -4.47 19.12
N TYR A 7 -6.16 -5.19 18.06
CA TYR A 7 -4.78 -5.41 17.61
C TYR A 7 -4.17 -4.05 17.30
N SER A 8 -3.32 -3.56 18.17
CA SER A 8 -2.47 -2.42 17.88
C SER A 8 -1.31 -2.94 17.02
N PHE A 9 -1.21 -2.45 15.81
CA PHE A 9 -0.11 -2.80 14.90
C PHE A 9 1.21 -2.11 15.29
N ASP A 10 1.29 -1.54 16.50
CA ASP A 10 2.42 -0.74 16.98
C ASP A 10 2.87 0.36 15.98
N LEU A 11 1.94 0.85 15.18
CA LEU A 11 2.21 1.97 14.29
C LEU A 11 2.33 3.25 15.10
N ASN A 12 3.30 4.09 14.76
CA ASN A 12 3.42 5.41 15.37
C ASN A 12 2.23 6.27 14.95
N GLU A 13 1.46 6.76 15.94
CA GLU A 13 0.22 7.52 15.68
C GLU A 13 0.46 8.79 14.85
N GLU A 14 1.57 9.50 15.08
CA GLU A 14 1.88 10.71 14.31
C GLU A 14 2.18 10.38 12.86
N MET A 15 2.91 9.30 12.60
CA MET A 15 3.19 8.79 11.25
C MET A 15 1.89 8.42 10.53
N VAL A 16 1.00 7.69 11.19
CA VAL A 16 -0.33 7.32 10.64
C VAL A 16 -1.13 8.55 10.27
N GLN A 17 -1.24 9.52 11.19
CA GLN A 17 -1.98 10.76 10.93
C GLN A 17 -1.41 11.56 9.75
N ARG A 18 -0.08 11.63 9.61
CA ARG A 18 0.56 12.30 8.46
C ARG A 18 0.25 11.60 7.16
N LEU A 19 0.37 10.27 7.11
CA LEU A 19 0.07 9.50 5.91
C LEU A 19 -1.41 9.61 5.52
N GLU A 20 -2.32 9.55 6.49
CA GLU A 20 -3.75 9.73 6.23
C GLU A 20 -4.05 11.13 5.66
N GLN A 21 -3.46 12.17 6.25
CA GLN A 21 -3.64 13.54 5.77
C GLN A 21 -3.07 13.78 4.38
N GLU A 22 -1.88 13.23 4.09
CA GLU A 22 -1.16 13.45 2.84
C GLU A 22 -1.65 12.55 1.70
N PHE A 23 -2.11 11.32 2.00
CA PHE A 23 -2.43 10.28 1.01
C PHE A 23 -3.73 9.51 1.29
N GLY A 24 -4.49 9.87 2.30
CA GLY A 24 -5.79 9.23 2.56
C GLY A 24 -6.84 9.56 1.49
N PRO A 25 -8.05 9.00 1.63
CA PRO A 25 -9.13 9.16 0.65
C PRO A 25 -9.45 10.62 0.32
N GLU A 26 -9.45 11.50 1.31
CA GLU A 26 -9.74 12.93 1.10
C GLU A 26 -8.59 13.65 0.37
N ALA A 27 -7.34 13.28 0.63
CA ALA A 27 -6.20 13.81 -0.09
C ALA A 27 -6.29 13.42 -1.57
N LEU A 28 -6.58 12.16 -1.89
CA LEU A 28 -6.81 11.71 -3.26
C LEU A 28 -7.97 12.47 -3.92
N ARG A 29 -9.10 12.65 -3.21
CA ARG A 29 -10.25 13.42 -3.70
C ARG A 29 -9.85 14.83 -4.10
N ASN A 30 -9.09 15.51 -3.24
CA ASN A 30 -8.63 16.87 -3.49
C ASN A 30 -7.68 16.94 -4.68
N GLU A 31 -6.78 15.97 -4.84
CA GLU A 31 -5.91 15.91 -6.01
C GLU A 31 -6.68 15.69 -7.32
N ILE A 32 -7.66 14.78 -7.33
CA ILE A 32 -8.55 14.56 -8.48
C ILE A 32 -9.27 15.86 -8.86
N LYS A 33 -9.84 16.56 -7.90
CA LYS A 33 -10.51 17.85 -8.15
C LYS A 33 -9.55 18.90 -8.69
N ARG A 34 -8.33 18.95 -8.17
CA ARG A 34 -7.30 19.92 -8.60
C ARG A 34 -6.86 19.71 -10.05
N VAL A 35 -6.65 18.47 -10.47
CA VAL A 35 -6.18 18.17 -11.85
C VAL A 35 -7.33 18.11 -12.86
N GLY A 36 -8.56 17.93 -12.40
CA GLY A 36 -9.74 17.74 -13.23
C GLY A 36 -9.74 16.37 -13.92
N SER A 37 -10.92 15.98 -14.44
CA SER A 37 -11.11 14.62 -14.98
C SER A 37 -10.15 14.26 -16.12
N ALA A 38 -9.79 15.22 -16.98
CA ALA A 38 -8.83 14.99 -18.06
C ALA A 38 -7.40 14.71 -17.56
N GLY A 39 -7.05 15.18 -16.37
CA GLY A 39 -5.73 14.95 -15.77
C GLY A 39 -5.61 13.64 -14.99
N VAL A 40 -6.74 12.97 -14.72
CA VAL A 40 -6.76 11.71 -13.95
C VAL A 40 -6.50 10.53 -14.89
N THR A 41 -5.26 10.12 -14.98
CA THR A 41 -4.77 9.08 -15.90
C THR A 41 -4.02 7.99 -15.13
N GLU A 42 -3.62 6.91 -15.80
CA GLU A 42 -2.71 5.91 -15.21
C GLU A 42 -1.41 6.54 -14.71
N ALA A 43 -0.85 7.51 -15.43
CA ALA A 43 0.35 8.23 -15.02
C ALA A 43 0.12 9.05 -13.72
N PHE A 44 -1.04 9.68 -13.58
CA PHE A 44 -1.44 10.37 -12.35
C PHE A 44 -1.44 9.41 -11.15
N PHE A 45 -2.07 8.25 -11.31
CA PHE A 45 -2.10 7.26 -10.25
C PHE A 45 -0.74 6.67 -9.96
N GLY A 46 0.06 6.38 -10.97
CA GLY A 46 1.43 5.89 -10.80
C GLY A 46 2.32 6.87 -10.03
N ASP A 47 2.20 8.17 -10.31
CA ASP A 47 2.88 9.22 -9.56
C ASP A 47 2.38 9.31 -8.11
N PHE A 48 1.06 9.31 -7.92
CA PHE A 48 0.46 9.29 -6.58
C PHE A 48 0.98 8.11 -5.74
N GLY A 49 1.01 6.91 -6.30
CA GLY A 49 1.49 5.72 -5.61
C GLY A 49 2.97 5.79 -5.23
N LYS A 50 3.81 6.30 -6.12
CA LYS A 50 5.24 6.51 -5.83
C LYS A 50 5.45 7.54 -4.72
N ARG A 51 4.74 8.66 -4.74
CA ARG A 51 4.82 9.66 -3.68
C ARG A 51 4.32 9.11 -2.35
N TRP A 52 3.21 8.39 -2.38
CA TRP A 52 2.63 7.74 -1.21
C TRP A 52 3.63 6.77 -0.55
N MET A 53 4.18 5.83 -1.31
CA MET A 53 5.15 4.88 -0.77
C MET A 53 6.48 5.57 -0.39
N GLY A 54 6.97 6.51 -1.19
CA GLY A 54 8.16 7.28 -0.87
C GLY A 54 8.03 7.98 0.49
N ARG A 55 6.88 8.61 0.72
CA ARG A 55 6.60 9.26 2.00
C ARG A 55 6.45 8.25 3.15
N THR A 56 5.87 7.10 2.89
CA THR A 56 5.78 6.01 3.89
C THR A 56 7.17 5.55 4.35
N LEU A 57 8.09 5.36 3.40
CA LEU A 57 9.47 4.98 3.68
C LEU A 57 10.21 6.07 4.49
N GLU A 58 10.08 7.33 4.09
CA GLU A 58 10.70 8.47 4.81
C GLU A 58 10.19 8.58 6.26
N LEU A 59 8.88 8.48 6.45
CA LEU A 59 8.30 8.53 7.78
C LEU A 59 8.67 7.30 8.60
N GLY A 60 8.72 6.11 8.00
CA GLY A 60 9.18 4.90 8.67
C GLY A 60 10.61 5.04 9.19
N GLU A 61 11.50 5.63 8.41
CA GLU A 61 12.87 5.93 8.85
C GLU A 61 12.89 7.01 9.96
N GLN A 62 12.10 8.08 9.79
CA GLN A 62 12.05 9.21 10.73
C GLN A 62 11.51 8.81 12.11
N TYR A 63 10.45 8.02 12.14
CA TYR A 63 9.77 7.65 13.39
C TYR A 63 10.28 6.33 13.98
N SER A 64 11.22 5.67 13.32
CA SER A 64 11.82 4.41 13.77
C SER A 64 10.74 3.43 14.24
N ASP A 65 9.80 3.11 13.34
CA ASP A 65 8.76 2.13 13.67
C ASP A 65 9.42 0.89 14.29
N ARG A 66 9.03 0.57 15.51
CA ARG A 66 9.61 -0.52 16.29
C ARG A 66 9.69 -1.84 15.51
N THR A 67 8.71 -2.09 14.66
CA THR A 67 8.72 -3.28 13.80
C THR A 67 9.84 -3.22 12.77
N TYR A 68 10.10 -2.06 12.19
CA TYR A 68 11.23 -1.86 11.29
C TYR A 68 12.57 -2.12 12.00
N GLU A 69 12.74 -1.60 13.20
CA GLU A 69 13.95 -1.82 14.00
C GLU A 69 14.15 -3.31 14.33
N VAL A 70 13.09 -4.01 14.71
CA VAL A 70 13.14 -5.46 15.00
C VAL A 70 13.50 -6.26 13.76
N LEU A 71 12.89 -5.96 12.61
CA LEU A 71 13.20 -6.62 11.35
C LEU A 71 14.62 -6.32 10.88
N LYS A 72 15.06 -5.07 10.99
CA LYS A 72 16.42 -4.66 10.65
C LYS A 72 17.44 -5.39 11.52
N ALA A 73 17.23 -5.41 12.84
CA ALA A 73 18.10 -6.13 13.76
C ALA A 73 18.12 -7.65 13.49
N ALA A 74 16.97 -8.24 13.11
CA ALA A 74 16.90 -9.65 12.72
C ALA A 74 17.73 -9.94 11.47
N VAL A 75 17.64 -9.08 10.46
CA VAL A 75 18.43 -9.19 9.21
C VAL A 75 19.93 -9.05 9.49
N GLU A 76 20.32 -8.06 10.27
CA GLU A 76 21.73 -7.86 10.67
C GLU A 76 22.28 -9.06 11.43
N LYS A 77 21.48 -9.68 12.30
CA LYS A 77 21.87 -10.83 13.11
C LYS A 77 21.95 -12.13 12.31
N THR A 78 21.03 -12.34 11.38
CA THR A 78 20.92 -13.62 10.65
C THR A 78 21.69 -13.63 9.32
N GLY A 79 22.02 -12.45 8.79
CA GLY A 79 22.61 -12.28 7.46
C GLY A 79 21.69 -12.68 6.31
N THR A 80 20.44 -13.05 6.62
CA THR A 80 19.43 -13.45 5.64
C THR A 80 18.14 -12.69 5.87
N LEU A 81 17.62 -12.08 4.83
CA LEU A 81 16.25 -11.62 4.79
C LEU A 81 15.43 -12.69 4.08
N ALA A 82 14.51 -13.33 4.80
CA ALA A 82 13.49 -14.07 4.10
C ALA A 82 12.68 -13.06 3.29
N PHE A 83 12.72 -13.20 1.96
CA PHE A 83 11.89 -12.43 1.06
C PHE A 83 10.42 -12.56 1.51
N PRO A 84 9.69 -11.51 1.65
CA PRO A 84 9.89 -10.07 1.45
C PRO A 84 9.59 -9.20 2.69
N PHE A 85 10.02 -9.55 3.89
CA PHE A 85 9.55 -9.00 5.17
C PHE A 85 9.58 -7.48 5.31
N ILE A 86 10.67 -6.80 4.93
CA ILE A 86 10.72 -5.34 5.10
C ILE A 86 9.82 -4.62 4.09
N PRO A 87 9.87 -4.91 2.80
CA PRO A 87 8.92 -4.32 1.86
C PRO A 87 7.45 -4.60 2.20
N GLU A 88 7.13 -5.82 2.66
CA GLU A 88 5.78 -6.16 3.14
C GLU A 88 5.33 -5.22 4.24
N ARG A 89 6.18 -4.98 5.23
CA ARG A 89 5.84 -4.09 6.35
C ARG A 89 5.52 -2.67 5.89
N TYR A 90 6.26 -2.12 4.94
CA TYR A 90 5.95 -0.80 4.40
C TYR A 90 4.65 -0.77 3.57
N VAL A 91 4.36 -1.86 2.87
CA VAL A 91 3.05 -2.03 2.20
C VAL A 91 1.92 -2.03 3.23
N GLU A 92 2.06 -2.78 4.33
CA GLU A 92 1.09 -2.77 5.43
C GLU A 92 0.91 -1.38 6.02
N ILE A 93 2.00 -0.69 6.39
CA ILE A 93 1.97 0.66 6.96
C ILE A 93 1.22 1.61 6.02
N ALA A 94 1.56 1.61 4.74
CA ALA A 94 0.92 2.48 3.76
C ALA A 94 -0.60 2.25 3.69
N TYR A 95 -1.03 1.00 3.60
CA TYR A 95 -2.46 0.68 3.53
C TYR A 95 -3.19 0.91 4.86
N LEU A 96 -2.64 0.46 5.97
CA LEU A 96 -3.27 0.60 7.28
C LEU A 96 -3.41 2.07 7.71
N SER A 97 -2.49 2.94 7.28
CA SER A 97 -2.55 4.38 7.58
C SER A 97 -3.49 5.16 6.68
N THR A 98 -3.83 4.66 5.50
CA THR A 98 -4.60 5.42 4.51
C THR A 98 -5.94 4.80 4.13
N GLN A 99 -6.22 3.60 4.63
CA GLN A 99 -7.46 2.88 4.35
C GLN A 99 -8.16 2.52 5.67
N PRO A 100 -9.50 2.54 5.72
CA PRO A 100 -10.24 2.13 6.91
C PRO A 100 -10.29 0.60 7.05
N ILE A 101 -9.12 -0.01 7.10
CA ILE A 101 -8.91 -1.45 7.23
C ILE A 101 -8.08 -1.75 8.46
N TYR A 102 -8.27 -2.93 9.02
CA TYR A 102 -7.56 -3.35 10.24
C TYR A 102 -6.43 -4.33 9.94
N THR A 103 -6.45 -4.95 8.78
CA THR A 103 -5.41 -5.89 8.34
C THR A 103 -5.27 -5.85 6.82
N VAL A 104 -4.08 -6.18 6.34
CA VAL A 104 -3.83 -6.52 4.94
C VAL A 104 -3.73 -8.04 4.87
N PRO A 105 -4.78 -8.75 4.38
CA PRO A 105 -4.77 -10.22 4.33
C PRO A 105 -3.65 -10.72 3.43
N ILE A 106 -2.69 -11.43 4.00
CA ILE A 106 -1.58 -12.07 3.29
C ILE A 106 -2.00 -13.47 2.86
N VAL A 107 -1.90 -13.76 1.57
CA VAL A 107 -2.21 -15.07 0.96
C VAL A 107 -0.97 -15.93 0.87
N GLU A 108 0.15 -15.32 0.51
CA GLU A 108 1.46 -15.98 0.40
C GLU A 108 2.54 -15.00 0.87
N ASN A 109 3.48 -15.50 1.68
CA ASN A 109 4.67 -14.76 2.08
C ASN A 109 5.82 -15.75 2.28
N GLY A 110 6.84 -15.65 1.45
CA GLY A 110 7.99 -16.54 1.51
C GLY A 110 8.98 -16.32 0.37
N ALA A 111 9.86 -17.27 0.18
CA ALA A 111 10.90 -17.21 -0.86
C ALA A 111 10.33 -17.11 -2.29
N GLY A 112 9.11 -17.62 -2.52
CA GLY A 112 8.42 -17.56 -3.80
C GLY A 112 7.75 -16.22 -4.10
N GLY A 113 7.58 -15.36 -3.10
CA GLY A 113 6.99 -14.04 -3.26
C GLY A 113 6.04 -13.63 -2.14
N LEU A 114 5.38 -12.51 -2.38
CA LEU A 114 4.33 -11.96 -1.55
C LEU A 114 3.04 -11.86 -2.36
N VAL A 115 1.95 -12.42 -1.83
CA VAL A 115 0.61 -12.21 -2.37
C VAL A 115 -0.29 -11.70 -1.26
N PHE A 116 -0.94 -10.57 -1.49
CA PHE A 116 -1.86 -9.99 -0.52
C PHE A 116 -3.14 -9.48 -1.16
N LYS A 117 -4.18 -9.32 -0.35
CA LYS A 117 -5.50 -8.88 -0.78
C LYS A 117 -5.88 -7.54 -0.17
N MET A 118 -6.65 -6.79 -0.94
CA MET A 118 -7.34 -5.58 -0.50
C MET A 118 -8.84 -5.81 -0.69
N PRO A 119 -9.53 -6.33 0.34
CA PRO A 119 -10.96 -6.67 0.25
C PRO A 119 -11.85 -5.43 0.23
N PHE A 120 -11.31 -4.29 0.61
CA PHE A 120 -11.98 -3.00 0.60
C PHE A 120 -10.99 -1.93 0.14
N CYS A 121 -11.46 -0.97 -0.67
CA CYS A 121 -10.60 0.11 -1.14
C CYS A 121 -11.37 1.44 -1.15
N SER A 122 -11.02 2.33 -0.20
CA SER A 122 -11.58 3.68 -0.15
C SER A 122 -11.15 4.54 -1.33
N PHE A 123 -9.97 4.31 -1.90
CA PHE A 123 -9.55 4.98 -3.13
C PHE A 123 -10.46 4.63 -4.30
N TYR A 124 -10.78 3.36 -4.48
CA TYR A 124 -11.73 2.94 -5.52
C TYR A 124 -13.10 3.61 -5.33
N LYS A 125 -13.57 3.71 -4.07
CA LYS A 125 -14.81 4.40 -3.75
C LYS A 125 -14.74 5.88 -4.12
N VAL A 126 -13.68 6.59 -3.75
CA VAL A 126 -13.47 8.00 -4.12
C VAL A 126 -13.47 8.20 -5.63
N ILE A 127 -12.76 7.34 -6.36
CA ILE A 127 -12.67 7.41 -7.82
C ILE A 127 -14.06 7.20 -8.46
N LYS A 128 -14.81 6.26 -7.93
CA LYS A 128 -16.18 6.00 -8.39
C LYS A 128 -17.11 7.22 -8.14
N GLU A 129 -16.96 7.87 -6.99
CA GLU A 129 -17.73 9.07 -6.64
C GLU A 129 -17.35 10.29 -7.50
N GLU A 130 -16.07 10.52 -7.76
CA GLU A 130 -15.58 11.71 -8.46
C GLU A 130 -15.54 11.54 -9.99
N MET A 131 -15.30 10.33 -10.50
CA MET A 131 -15.08 10.05 -11.92
C MET A 131 -16.18 9.19 -12.56
N GLY A 132 -17.05 8.60 -11.76
CA GLY A 132 -18.13 7.72 -12.19
C GLY A 132 -17.73 6.26 -12.35
N ASP A 133 -18.77 5.41 -12.44
CA ASP A 133 -18.64 3.94 -12.47
C ASP A 133 -17.85 3.42 -13.68
N GLU A 134 -18.03 4.03 -14.84
CA GLU A 134 -17.36 3.61 -16.07
C GLU A 134 -15.86 3.80 -15.98
N PHE A 135 -15.42 4.98 -15.51
CA PHE A 135 -14.01 5.26 -15.28
C PHE A 135 -13.41 4.32 -14.23
N ALA A 136 -14.10 4.13 -13.12
CA ALA A 136 -13.62 3.27 -12.03
C ALA A 136 -13.44 1.81 -12.49
N ARG A 137 -14.32 1.29 -13.35
CA ARG A 137 -14.18 -0.06 -13.93
C ARG A 137 -12.93 -0.24 -14.78
N GLY A 138 -12.41 0.82 -15.37
CA GLY A 138 -11.16 0.81 -16.12
C GLY A 138 -9.92 0.53 -15.28
N MET A 139 -10.05 0.58 -13.94
CA MET A 139 -8.99 0.24 -12.97
C MET A 139 -7.66 0.99 -13.17
N SER A 140 -7.69 2.19 -13.73
CA SER A 140 -6.48 3.04 -13.84
C SER A 140 -5.81 3.27 -12.49
N CYS A 141 -6.57 3.24 -11.40
CA CYS A 141 -6.08 3.37 -10.04
C CYS A 141 -5.14 2.24 -9.59
N ARG A 142 -5.14 1.09 -10.26
CA ARG A 142 -4.18 0.00 -9.99
C ARG A 142 -2.74 0.48 -10.04
N GLU A 143 -2.43 1.46 -10.89
CA GLU A 143 -1.08 1.98 -11.03
C GLU A 143 -0.57 2.70 -9.77
N ALA A 144 -1.47 3.22 -8.91
CA ALA A 144 -1.07 3.73 -7.60
C ALA A 144 -0.49 2.61 -6.72
N CYS A 145 -1.22 1.52 -6.59
CA CYS A 145 -0.79 0.38 -5.77
C CYS A 145 0.41 -0.34 -6.37
N LEU A 146 0.41 -0.57 -7.69
CA LEU A 146 1.55 -1.19 -8.38
C LEU A 146 2.81 -0.31 -8.29
N GLY A 147 2.66 1.01 -8.45
CA GLY A 147 3.75 1.97 -8.31
C GLY A 147 4.31 2.02 -6.90
N ALA A 148 3.43 1.99 -5.90
CA ALA A 148 3.82 1.93 -4.49
C ALA A 148 4.60 0.65 -4.18
N CYS A 149 4.09 -0.51 -4.58
CA CYS A 149 4.79 -1.79 -4.39
C CYS A 149 6.16 -1.81 -5.09
N ARG A 150 6.23 -1.42 -6.36
CA ARG A 150 7.50 -1.38 -7.10
C ARG A 150 8.53 -0.53 -6.36
N LEU A 151 8.15 0.68 -5.93
CA LEU A 151 9.07 1.57 -5.22
C LEU A 151 9.57 0.94 -3.91
N ALA A 152 8.69 0.31 -3.12
CA ALA A 152 9.09 -0.34 -1.88
C ALA A 152 10.14 -1.43 -2.12
N PHE A 153 9.91 -2.32 -3.08
CA PHE A 153 10.83 -3.40 -3.37
C PHE A 153 12.15 -2.93 -4.01
N GLU A 154 12.09 -1.96 -4.93
CA GLU A 154 13.27 -1.33 -5.54
C GLU A 154 14.16 -0.67 -4.48
N ARG A 155 13.54 0.05 -3.52
CA ARG A 155 14.28 0.75 -2.45
C ARG A 155 15.12 -0.19 -1.59
N PHE A 156 14.66 -1.43 -1.41
CA PHE A 156 15.38 -2.47 -0.68
C PHE A 156 16.22 -3.40 -1.57
N GLY A 157 16.38 -3.07 -2.84
CA GLY A 157 17.25 -3.79 -3.76
C GLY A 157 16.70 -5.13 -4.26
N PHE A 158 15.39 -5.37 -4.13
CA PHE A 158 14.75 -6.56 -4.67
C PHE A 158 14.43 -6.41 -6.15
N ASN A 159 14.89 -7.36 -6.96
CA ASN A 159 14.49 -7.46 -8.36
C ASN A 159 13.21 -8.29 -8.44
N VAL A 160 12.07 -7.63 -8.66
CA VAL A 160 10.75 -8.26 -8.64
C VAL A 160 9.87 -7.84 -9.80
N SER A 161 8.98 -8.74 -10.18
CA SER A 161 7.78 -8.42 -10.96
C SER A 161 6.61 -8.13 -10.01
N VAL A 162 5.82 -7.10 -10.32
CA VAL A 162 4.64 -6.71 -9.54
C VAL A 162 3.43 -6.70 -10.45
N GLY A 163 2.42 -7.48 -10.12
CA GLY A 163 1.19 -7.60 -10.89
C GLY A 163 -0.07 -7.65 -10.02
N MET A 164 -1.21 -7.69 -10.68
CA MET A 164 -2.51 -7.91 -10.05
C MET A 164 -3.16 -9.16 -10.63
N ASP A 165 -3.61 -10.06 -9.76
CA ASP A 165 -4.29 -11.31 -10.13
C ASP A 165 -5.82 -11.19 -10.04
N ALA A 166 -6.34 -10.20 -9.28
CA ALA A 166 -7.76 -9.91 -9.15
C ALA A 166 -8.00 -8.40 -9.02
N THR A 167 -9.18 -7.94 -9.45
CA THR A 167 -9.56 -6.52 -9.46
C THR A 167 -10.91 -6.27 -8.82
N MET A 168 -11.04 -5.16 -8.11
CA MET A 168 -12.25 -4.76 -7.36
C MET A 168 -13.57 -4.93 -8.12
N PRO A 169 -13.73 -4.49 -9.39
CA PRO A 169 -15.02 -4.56 -10.07
C PRO A 169 -15.44 -5.98 -10.48
N ALA A 170 -14.51 -6.90 -10.66
CA ALA A 170 -14.79 -8.26 -11.12
C ALA A 170 -14.78 -9.27 -9.96
N ASP A 171 -13.87 -9.10 -9.01
CA ASP A 171 -13.54 -10.09 -7.99
C ASP A 171 -13.91 -9.62 -6.57
N GLU A 172 -14.54 -8.44 -6.43
CA GLU A 172 -14.89 -7.79 -5.16
C GLU A 172 -13.69 -7.48 -4.25
N HIS A 173 -12.47 -7.66 -4.75
CA HIS A 173 -11.22 -7.33 -4.10
C HIS A 173 -10.12 -7.06 -5.13
N CYS A 174 -9.04 -6.42 -4.71
CA CYS A 174 -7.80 -6.40 -5.45
C CYS A 174 -6.82 -7.42 -4.85
N GLN A 175 -6.15 -8.22 -5.68
CA GLN A 175 -5.09 -9.12 -5.24
C GLN A 175 -3.80 -8.78 -5.97
N PHE A 176 -2.77 -8.53 -5.19
CA PHE A 176 -1.44 -8.19 -5.69
C PHE A 176 -0.51 -9.38 -5.54
N ALA A 177 0.33 -9.60 -6.55
CA ALA A 177 1.36 -10.62 -6.54
C ALA A 177 2.71 -9.99 -6.86
N ILE A 178 3.65 -10.15 -5.94
CA ILE A 178 5.04 -9.72 -6.08
C ILE A 178 5.88 -11.00 -6.13
N ARG A 179 6.63 -11.19 -7.21
CA ARG A 179 7.45 -12.38 -7.47
C ARG A 179 8.88 -11.98 -7.76
N PRO A 180 9.88 -12.81 -7.42
CA PRO A 180 11.24 -12.65 -7.94
C PRO A 180 11.21 -12.56 -9.47
N ALA A 181 11.99 -11.64 -10.07
CA ALA A 181 12.08 -11.46 -11.52
C ALA A 181 13.04 -12.48 -12.14
#